data_40af92ef93cb976a697111da4efc3a6d
#
_entry.id   40af92ef93cb976a697111da4efc3a6d
#
_cell.length_a   1.000
_cell.length_b   1.000
_cell.length_c   1.000
_cell.angle_alpha   90.00
_cell.angle_beta   90.00
_cell.angle_gamma   90.00
#
_symmetry.space_group_name_H-M   'P 1'
#
loop_
_entity.id
_entity.type
_entity.pdbx_description
1 polymer ?
#
loop_
_entity_poly.entity_id
_entity_poly.type
_entity_poly.pdbx_seq_one_letter_code
_entity_poly.pdbx_strand_id
1 'polypeptide(L)'
;MVKHAGVAAWLAGIAVIVALTVWSGVDSVGHAVSSVGWGILLVVVVRAVTVLVAGAGWWLLFPTKVRPQLGTCLGLRFVREAVNVLLPVAQVGGDVVGAALLRGQAVPGALAAASVIVDVLIQAAAQFLFALVGLLILVALEADQALAQTAAVGLVVAALMLAGFYFAQRQGGQRILQWIVSRLAGAREWRVLGTIGAVYHNLGTIYAARWSFIASSVVHMAGWIVGAAEVWIVFAFMGHPVSIAEAIVIESLMHAVRGAAFAVPGALGAQEGALVLLCAAFGIPPQEAIALSLVKRAADLAVGVPGLVGWQMLEWGRFLPSWRARPAPNPIDPRSQIR
;
A
#
# COMPACT_ATOMS: atom_id res chain seq x y z
N MET A 1 19.82 -16.73 -3.07
CA MET A 1 19.49 -16.57 -1.65
C MET A 1 18.19 -15.78 -1.43
N VAL A 2 17.94 -14.62 -2.03
CA VAL A 2 16.72 -13.81 -1.80
C VAL A 2 15.41 -14.53 -2.15
N LYS A 3 15.38 -15.31 -3.24
CA LYS A 3 14.18 -16.08 -3.64
C LYS A 3 13.77 -17.15 -2.62
N HIS A 4 14.75 -17.82 -2.00
CA HIS A 4 14.46 -18.86 -0.99
C HIS A 4 13.98 -18.27 0.33
N ALA A 5 14.49 -17.10 0.74
CA ALA A 5 14.03 -16.41 1.95
C ALA A 5 12.57 -15.96 1.83
N GLY A 6 12.17 -15.42 0.66
CA GLY A 6 10.78 -15.02 0.41
C GLY A 6 9.80 -16.20 0.43
N VAL A 7 10.17 -17.34 -0.19
CA VAL A 7 9.36 -18.56 -0.16
C VAL A 7 9.26 -19.12 1.25
N ALA A 8 10.36 -19.15 2.02
CA ALA A 8 10.36 -19.62 3.40
C ALA A 8 9.44 -18.74 4.29
N ALA A 9 9.50 -17.41 4.16
CA ALA A 9 8.62 -16.50 4.88
C ALA A 9 7.14 -16.72 4.53
N TRP A 10 6.84 -16.98 3.26
CA TRP A 10 5.49 -17.28 2.79
C TRP A 10 4.95 -18.59 3.39
N LEU A 11 5.76 -19.66 3.36
CA LEU A 11 5.41 -20.96 3.94
C LEU A 11 5.23 -20.86 5.46
N ALA A 12 6.12 -20.13 6.16
CA ALA A 12 5.99 -19.89 7.59
C ALA A 12 4.69 -19.13 7.93
N GLY A 13 4.34 -18.10 7.14
CA GLY A 13 3.09 -17.36 7.32
C GLY A 13 1.84 -18.22 7.12
N ILE A 14 1.83 -19.08 6.09
CA ILE A 14 0.73 -20.04 5.88
C ILE A 14 0.63 -21.01 7.07
N ALA A 15 1.78 -21.54 7.55
CA ALA A 15 1.79 -22.43 8.70
C ALA A 15 1.19 -21.77 9.94
N VAL A 16 1.46 -20.48 10.19
CA VAL A 16 0.84 -19.73 11.29
C VAL A 16 -0.67 -19.60 11.12
N ILE A 17 -1.15 -19.28 9.91
CA ILE A 17 -2.59 -19.20 9.64
C ILE A 17 -3.27 -20.54 9.91
N VAL A 18 -2.69 -21.63 9.39
CA VAL A 18 -3.23 -22.99 9.62
C VAL A 18 -3.22 -23.32 11.10
N ALA A 19 -2.12 -23.06 11.82
CA ALA A 19 -2.02 -23.32 13.24
C ALA A 19 -3.06 -22.54 14.05
N LEU A 20 -3.25 -21.24 13.76
CA LEU A 20 -4.26 -20.41 14.41
C LEU A 20 -5.68 -20.89 14.10
N THR A 21 -5.96 -21.29 12.86
CA THR A 21 -7.27 -21.81 12.44
C THR A 21 -7.59 -23.12 13.15
N VAL A 22 -6.61 -24.05 13.22
CA VAL A 22 -6.78 -25.31 13.95
C VAL A 22 -6.96 -25.08 15.44
N TRP A 23 -6.18 -24.21 16.04
CA TRP A 23 -6.28 -23.84 17.45
C TRP A 23 -7.64 -23.22 17.80
N SER A 24 -8.19 -22.36 16.91
CA SER A 24 -9.49 -21.70 17.10
C SER A 24 -10.69 -22.62 16.77
N GLY A 25 -10.44 -23.83 16.24
CA GLY A 25 -11.47 -24.77 15.81
C GLY A 25 -11.91 -24.53 14.36
N VAL A 26 -11.54 -25.41 13.46
CA VAL A 26 -11.80 -25.28 12.03
C VAL A 26 -13.28 -25.11 11.71
N ASP A 27 -14.15 -25.88 12.38
CA ASP A 27 -15.60 -25.79 12.20
C ASP A 27 -16.15 -24.43 12.67
N SER A 28 -15.67 -23.94 13.82
CA SER A 28 -16.08 -22.65 14.38
C SER A 28 -15.67 -21.49 13.46
N VAL A 29 -14.44 -21.53 12.91
CA VAL A 29 -13.97 -20.55 11.93
C VAL A 29 -14.78 -20.65 10.64
N GLY A 30 -15.05 -21.86 10.16
CA GLY A 30 -15.88 -22.12 8.97
C GLY A 30 -17.31 -21.57 9.14
N HIS A 31 -17.91 -21.78 10.31
CA HIS A 31 -19.22 -21.18 10.64
C HIS A 31 -19.17 -19.65 10.67
N ALA A 32 -18.15 -19.06 11.31
CA ALA A 32 -18.00 -17.60 11.36
C ALA A 32 -17.81 -16.98 9.96
N VAL A 33 -17.01 -17.61 9.08
CA VAL A 33 -16.87 -17.16 7.69
C VAL A 33 -18.18 -17.31 6.93
N SER A 34 -18.88 -18.42 7.08
CA SER A 34 -20.15 -18.68 6.36
C SER A 34 -21.27 -17.73 6.81
N SER A 35 -21.27 -17.29 8.08
CA SER A 35 -22.26 -16.33 8.60
C SER A 35 -22.13 -14.94 7.97
N VAL A 36 -20.94 -14.56 7.50
CA VAL A 36 -20.75 -13.30 6.75
C VAL A 36 -21.52 -13.31 5.43
N GLY A 37 -21.65 -14.46 4.77
CA GLY A 37 -22.47 -14.62 3.59
C GLY A 37 -22.26 -13.53 2.53
N TRP A 38 -23.32 -12.81 2.14
CA TRP A 38 -23.27 -11.71 1.19
C TRP A 38 -22.46 -10.49 1.68
N GLY A 39 -22.21 -10.37 2.96
CA GLY A 39 -21.33 -9.33 3.53
C GLY A 39 -19.93 -9.37 2.94
N ILE A 40 -19.44 -10.52 2.47
CA ILE A 40 -18.14 -10.65 1.77
C ILE A 40 -18.11 -9.75 0.53
N LEU A 41 -19.19 -9.67 -0.24
CA LEU A 41 -19.24 -8.78 -1.41
C LEU A 41 -19.14 -7.30 -1.02
N LEU A 42 -19.75 -6.91 0.09
CA LEU A 42 -19.64 -5.53 0.60
C LEU A 42 -18.19 -5.24 1.02
N VAL A 43 -17.51 -6.18 1.66
CA VAL A 43 -16.09 -6.05 2.00
C VAL A 43 -15.23 -5.90 0.74
N VAL A 44 -15.49 -6.70 -0.31
CA VAL A 44 -14.80 -6.56 -1.61
C VAL A 44 -15.03 -5.18 -2.23
N VAL A 45 -16.26 -4.66 -2.16
CA VAL A 45 -16.58 -3.32 -2.67
C VAL A 45 -15.83 -2.25 -1.88
N VAL A 46 -15.84 -2.32 -0.53
CA VAL A 46 -15.08 -1.38 0.31
C VAL A 46 -13.59 -1.45 -0.04
N ARG A 47 -13.01 -2.64 -0.17
CA ARG A 47 -11.61 -2.85 -0.58
C ARG A 47 -11.33 -2.21 -1.95
N ALA A 48 -12.19 -2.42 -2.94
CA ALA A 48 -12.03 -1.81 -4.26
C ALA A 48 -12.10 -0.28 -4.19
N VAL A 49 -13.02 0.27 -3.38
CA VAL A 49 -13.13 1.72 -3.15
C VAL A 49 -11.87 2.29 -2.51
N THR A 50 -11.29 1.62 -1.47
CA THR A 50 -10.04 2.09 -0.84
C THR A 50 -8.88 2.13 -1.83
N VAL A 51 -8.77 1.14 -2.73
CA VAL A 51 -7.76 1.12 -3.79
C VAL A 51 -7.98 2.25 -4.80
N LEU A 52 -9.24 2.52 -5.20
CA LEU A 52 -9.58 3.65 -6.08
C LEU A 52 -9.25 5.00 -5.43
N VAL A 53 -9.60 5.18 -4.16
CA VAL A 53 -9.31 6.38 -3.38
C VAL A 53 -7.79 6.60 -3.31
N ALA A 54 -7.01 5.56 -3.03
CA ALA A 54 -5.56 5.65 -3.04
C ALA A 54 -4.99 6.01 -4.44
N GLY A 55 -5.58 5.47 -5.52
CA GLY A 55 -5.23 5.85 -6.89
C GLY A 55 -5.53 7.31 -7.22
N ALA A 56 -6.65 7.85 -6.72
CA ALA A 56 -6.99 9.26 -6.84
C ALA A 56 -6.04 10.15 -6.04
N GLY A 57 -5.66 9.74 -4.81
CA GLY A 57 -4.64 10.41 -4.01
C GLY A 57 -3.30 10.52 -4.75
N TRP A 58 -2.85 9.42 -5.34
CA TRP A 58 -1.62 9.41 -6.15
C TRP A 58 -1.73 10.34 -7.38
N TRP A 59 -2.87 10.33 -8.09
CA TRP A 59 -3.12 11.20 -9.23
C TRP A 59 -2.99 12.70 -8.91
N LEU A 60 -3.38 13.13 -7.71
CA LEU A 60 -3.28 14.52 -7.25
C LEU A 60 -1.84 15.02 -7.13
N LEU A 61 -0.85 14.14 -7.00
CA LEU A 61 0.56 14.50 -6.86
C LEU A 61 1.20 14.98 -8.16
N PHE A 62 0.57 14.73 -9.31
CA PHE A 62 1.14 15.13 -10.60
C PHE A 62 0.88 16.60 -10.90
N PRO A 63 1.92 17.34 -11.38
CA PRO A 63 1.74 18.69 -11.92
C PRO A 63 0.73 18.67 -13.06
N THR A 64 -0.16 19.67 -13.13
CA THR A 64 -1.29 19.72 -14.08
C THR A 64 -0.88 19.58 -15.54
N LYS A 65 0.30 20.11 -15.92
CA LYS A 65 0.82 20.08 -17.29
C LYS A 65 1.22 18.68 -17.80
N VAL A 66 1.58 17.78 -16.90
CA VAL A 66 2.08 16.42 -17.21
C VAL A 66 1.29 15.34 -16.45
N ARG A 67 0.11 15.71 -15.96
CA ARG A 67 -0.76 14.82 -15.20
C ARG A 67 -1.35 13.74 -16.11
N PRO A 68 -1.17 12.45 -15.77
CA PRO A 68 -1.78 11.37 -16.53
C PRO A 68 -3.31 11.40 -16.39
N GLN A 69 -4.02 10.64 -17.21
CA GLN A 69 -5.46 10.45 -17.03
C GLN A 69 -5.75 9.79 -15.68
N LEU A 70 -6.82 10.20 -15.02
CA LEU A 70 -7.23 9.63 -13.72
C LEU A 70 -7.38 8.10 -13.82
N GLY A 71 -8.07 7.60 -14.85
CA GLY A 71 -8.26 6.17 -15.08
C GLY A 71 -6.96 5.38 -15.18
N THR A 72 -5.89 5.98 -15.71
CA THR A 72 -4.54 5.37 -15.73
C THR A 72 -4.01 5.18 -14.30
N CYS A 73 -4.07 6.20 -13.44
CA CYS A 73 -3.61 6.09 -12.06
C CYS A 73 -4.46 5.10 -11.26
N LEU A 74 -5.78 5.10 -11.45
CA LEU A 74 -6.68 4.15 -10.81
C LEU A 74 -6.34 2.71 -11.22
N GLY A 75 -6.23 2.42 -12.52
CA GLY A 75 -5.88 1.08 -13.01
C GLY A 75 -4.49 0.62 -12.56
N LEU A 76 -3.50 1.50 -12.63
CA LEU A 76 -2.15 1.19 -12.15
C LEU A 76 -2.09 1.00 -10.63
N ARG A 77 -3.00 1.64 -9.87
CA ARG A 77 -3.09 1.41 -8.43
C ARG A 77 -3.57 -0.01 -8.11
N PHE A 78 -4.53 -0.56 -8.86
CA PHE A 78 -4.91 -1.97 -8.73
C PHE A 78 -3.73 -2.90 -9.03
N VAL A 79 -2.92 -2.61 -10.03
CA VAL A 79 -1.70 -3.38 -10.34
C VAL A 79 -0.69 -3.30 -9.19
N ARG A 80 -0.43 -2.10 -8.67
CA ARG A 80 0.48 -1.90 -7.52
C ARG A 80 0.03 -2.72 -6.31
N GLU A 81 -1.25 -2.63 -5.97
CA GLU A 81 -1.85 -3.35 -4.85
C GLU A 81 -1.74 -4.85 -5.04
N ALA A 82 -2.13 -5.35 -6.22
CA ALA A 82 -2.07 -6.77 -6.55
C ALA A 82 -0.66 -7.36 -6.41
N VAL A 83 0.35 -6.65 -6.93
CA VAL A 83 1.76 -7.08 -6.83
C VAL A 83 2.24 -7.03 -5.38
N ASN A 84 1.91 -5.97 -4.62
CA ASN A 84 2.36 -5.81 -3.24
C ASN A 84 1.73 -6.84 -2.29
N VAL A 85 0.46 -7.21 -2.52
CA VAL A 85 -0.29 -8.10 -1.61
C VAL A 85 -0.11 -9.57 -1.99
N LEU A 86 -0.14 -9.90 -3.29
CA LEU A 86 -0.18 -11.30 -3.75
C LEU A 86 1.19 -11.88 -4.09
N LEU A 87 2.20 -11.04 -4.38
CA LEU A 87 3.52 -11.53 -4.75
C LEU A 87 4.53 -11.37 -3.61
N PRO A 88 5.54 -12.26 -3.51
CA PRO A 88 6.55 -12.20 -2.45
C PRO A 88 7.64 -11.15 -2.76
N VAL A 89 7.25 -9.88 -2.85
CA VAL A 89 8.10 -8.75 -3.25
C VAL A 89 8.23 -7.67 -2.16
N ALA A 90 8.16 -8.08 -0.90
CA ALA A 90 8.34 -7.24 0.30
C ALA A 90 7.43 -5.99 0.30
N GLN A 91 6.20 -6.12 -0.23
CA GLN A 91 5.18 -5.04 -0.31
C GLN A 91 5.66 -3.73 -0.99
N VAL A 92 6.75 -3.78 -1.77
CA VAL A 92 7.35 -2.63 -2.47
C VAL A 92 7.43 -2.88 -3.99
N GLY A 93 7.37 -4.15 -4.41
CA GLY A 93 7.52 -4.51 -5.82
C GLY A 93 6.45 -3.87 -6.72
N GLY A 94 5.23 -3.75 -6.24
CA GLY A 94 4.14 -3.07 -6.96
C GLY A 94 4.42 -1.60 -7.23
N ASP A 95 5.11 -0.92 -6.31
CA ASP A 95 5.48 0.48 -6.45
C ASP A 95 6.49 0.68 -7.59
N VAL A 96 7.47 -0.23 -7.68
CA VAL A 96 8.43 -0.25 -8.79
C VAL A 96 7.74 -0.55 -10.12
N VAL A 97 6.83 -1.55 -10.14
CA VAL A 97 6.03 -1.89 -11.33
C VAL A 97 5.15 -0.72 -11.73
N GLY A 98 4.47 -0.06 -10.80
CA GLY A 98 3.63 1.11 -11.06
C GLY A 98 4.40 2.27 -11.70
N ALA A 99 5.58 2.59 -11.17
CA ALA A 99 6.46 3.63 -11.75
C ALA A 99 6.92 3.25 -13.18
N ALA A 100 7.28 1.97 -13.40
CA ALA A 100 7.71 1.47 -14.71
C ALA A 100 6.58 1.51 -15.75
N LEU A 101 5.37 1.12 -15.36
CA LEU A 101 4.18 1.16 -16.23
C LEU A 101 3.77 2.60 -16.56
N LEU A 102 3.83 3.50 -15.59
CA LEU A 102 3.49 4.90 -15.76
C LEU A 102 4.43 5.61 -16.76
N ARG A 103 5.73 5.26 -16.74
CA ARG A 103 6.69 5.72 -17.76
C ARG A 103 6.25 5.34 -19.18
N GLY A 104 5.57 4.20 -19.35
CA GLY A 104 5.00 3.79 -20.64
C GLY A 104 3.81 4.65 -21.11
N GLN A 105 3.27 5.52 -20.24
CA GLN A 105 2.15 6.44 -20.50
C GLN A 105 2.62 7.89 -20.75
N ALA A 106 3.79 8.08 -21.34
CA ALA A 106 4.41 9.37 -21.65
C ALA A 106 4.72 10.26 -20.42
N VAL A 107 4.74 9.69 -19.20
CA VAL A 107 5.21 10.37 -17.99
C VAL A 107 6.74 10.23 -17.88
N PRO A 108 7.52 11.32 -17.67
CA PRO A 108 8.95 11.22 -17.48
C PRO A 108 9.30 10.25 -16.34
N GLY A 109 10.24 9.32 -16.57
CA GLY A 109 10.55 8.26 -15.60
C GLY A 109 10.99 8.77 -14.22
N ALA A 110 11.71 9.90 -14.17
CA ALA A 110 12.11 10.54 -12.92
C ALA A 110 10.90 11.09 -12.15
N LEU A 111 9.90 11.65 -12.85
CA LEU A 111 8.64 12.11 -12.25
C LEU A 111 7.79 10.92 -11.79
N ALA A 112 7.70 9.86 -12.59
CA ALA A 112 7.00 8.63 -12.21
C ALA A 112 7.57 8.04 -10.91
N ALA A 113 8.90 7.92 -10.81
CA ALA A 113 9.56 7.45 -9.59
C ALA A 113 9.32 8.39 -8.40
N ALA A 114 9.50 9.70 -8.59
CA ALA A 114 9.28 10.70 -7.53
C ALA A 114 7.84 10.68 -7.02
N SER A 115 6.84 10.57 -7.93
CA SER A 115 5.42 10.52 -7.55
C SER A 115 5.10 9.30 -6.69
N VAL A 116 5.65 8.13 -7.01
CA VAL A 116 5.46 6.90 -6.21
C VAL A 116 6.13 7.03 -4.85
N ILE A 117 7.35 7.58 -4.77
CA ILE A 117 8.07 7.78 -3.50
C ILE A 117 7.27 8.70 -2.57
N VAL A 118 6.72 9.81 -3.08
CA VAL A 118 5.88 10.72 -2.27
C VAL A 118 4.55 10.08 -1.91
N ASP A 119 3.93 9.33 -2.82
CA ASP A 119 2.69 8.60 -2.58
C ASP A 119 2.84 7.59 -1.43
N VAL A 120 3.93 6.80 -1.44
CA VAL A 120 4.25 5.86 -0.35
C VAL A 120 4.46 6.57 0.98
N LEU A 121 5.16 7.73 0.98
CA LEU A 121 5.33 8.53 2.19
C LEU A 121 3.98 9.02 2.75
N ILE A 122 3.11 9.56 1.88
CA ILE A 122 1.79 10.06 2.29
C ILE A 122 0.94 8.92 2.83
N GLN A 123 0.93 7.76 2.17
CA GLN A 123 0.22 6.58 2.65
C GLN A 123 0.71 6.14 4.02
N ALA A 124 2.04 6.05 4.21
CA ALA A 124 2.63 5.67 5.48
C ALA A 124 2.35 6.71 6.59
N ALA A 125 2.37 8.00 6.25
CA ALA A 125 2.02 9.07 7.19
C ALA A 125 0.53 9.04 7.57
N ALA A 126 -0.36 8.85 6.59
CA ALA A 126 -1.80 8.70 6.84
C ALA A 126 -2.10 7.45 7.68
N GLN A 127 -1.46 6.31 7.38
CA GLN A 127 -1.56 5.09 8.18
C GLN A 127 -1.08 5.29 9.61
N PHE A 128 0.06 5.98 9.79
CA PHE A 128 0.57 6.32 11.12
C PHE A 128 -0.41 7.17 11.92
N LEU A 129 -0.97 8.22 11.31
CA LEU A 129 -1.98 9.06 11.95
C LEU A 129 -3.25 8.27 12.27
N PHE A 130 -3.68 7.40 11.38
CA PHE A 130 -4.83 6.52 11.60
C PHE A 130 -4.58 5.55 12.76
N ALA A 131 -3.39 4.95 12.86
CA ALA A 131 -3.00 4.11 13.99
C ALA A 131 -2.91 4.89 15.30
N LEU A 132 -2.45 6.15 15.25
CA LEU A 132 -2.45 7.03 16.42
C LEU A 132 -3.89 7.32 16.91
N VAL A 133 -4.82 7.58 16.00
CA VAL A 133 -6.24 7.74 16.33
C VAL A 133 -6.79 6.46 16.99
N GLY A 134 -6.49 5.28 16.41
CA GLY A 134 -6.90 4.00 17.01
C GLY A 134 -6.33 3.78 18.41
N LEU A 135 -5.05 4.11 18.64
CA LEU A 135 -4.44 4.05 19.96
C LEU A 135 -5.13 4.99 20.96
N LEU A 136 -5.42 6.23 20.56
CA LEU A 136 -6.11 7.19 21.42
C LEU A 136 -7.52 6.70 21.79
N ILE A 137 -8.25 6.09 20.86
CA ILE A 137 -9.56 5.48 21.12
C ILE A 137 -9.41 4.28 22.05
N LEU A 138 -8.42 3.38 21.82
CA LEU A 138 -8.18 2.21 22.69
C LEU A 138 -7.92 2.64 24.14
N VAL A 139 -7.11 3.68 24.34
CA VAL A 139 -6.85 4.24 25.68
C VAL A 139 -8.11 4.85 26.28
N ALA A 140 -8.89 5.60 25.50
CA ALA A 140 -10.13 6.22 25.97
C ALA A 140 -11.24 5.20 26.33
N LEU A 141 -11.21 4.04 25.70
CA LEU A 141 -12.15 2.93 26.01
C LEU A 141 -11.69 2.07 27.20
N GLU A 142 -10.48 2.30 27.72
CA GLU A 142 -9.87 1.52 28.82
C GLU A 142 -9.87 -0.01 28.57
N ALA A 143 -9.87 -0.41 27.28
CA ALA A 143 -10.11 -1.80 26.89
C ALA A 143 -8.97 -2.75 27.28
N ASP A 144 -7.70 -2.35 27.03
CA ASP A 144 -6.51 -3.13 27.39
C ASP A 144 -5.27 -2.22 27.50
N GLN A 145 -4.80 -1.99 28.72
CA GLN A 145 -3.67 -1.11 28.99
C GLN A 145 -2.33 -1.68 28.48
N ALA A 146 -2.12 -3.00 28.55
CA ALA A 146 -0.88 -3.64 28.09
C ALA A 146 -0.78 -3.56 26.57
N LEU A 147 -1.89 -3.78 25.87
CA LEU A 147 -1.99 -3.62 24.43
C LEU A 147 -1.75 -2.16 24.02
N ALA A 148 -2.33 -1.20 24.72
CA ALA A 148 -2.13 0.22 24.48
C ALA A 148 -0.65 0.64 24.63
N GLN A 149 0.03 0.17 25.68
CA GLN A 149 1.46 0.44 25.89
C GLN A 149 2.32 -0.17 24.75
N THR A 150 2.02 -1.41 24.37
CA THR A 150 2.74 -2.09 23.26
C THR A 150 2.53 -1.34 21.95
N ALA A 151 1.30 -0.93 21.65
CA ALA A 151 0.99 -0.15 20.45
C ALA A 151 1.68 1.23 20.46
N ALA A 152 1.75 1.89 21.63
CA ALA A 152 2.45 3.17 21.78
C ALA A 152 3.95 3.05 21.45
N VAL A 153 4.63 2.01 21.97
CA VAL A 153 6.04 1.74 21.66
C VAL A 153 6.21 1.49 20.15
N GLY A 154 5.34 0.66 19.55
CA GLY A 154 5.36 0.41 18.11
C GLY A 154 5.19 1.69 17.28
N LEU A 155 4.30 2.59 17.69
CA LEU A 155 4.10 3.88 17.02
C LEU A 155 5.30 4.83 17.17
N VAL A 156 6.00 4.83 18.30
CA VAL A 156 7.25 5.60 18.44
C VAL A 156 8.29 5.11 17.43
N VAL A 157 8.47 3.80 17.29
CA VAL A 157 9.37 3.22 16.29
C VAL A 157 8.93 3.60 14.87
N ALA A 158 7.63 3.48 14.56
CA ALA A 158 7.09 3.85 13.27
C ALA A 158 7.29 5.34 12.96
N ALA A 159 7.14 6.23 13.95
CA ALA A 159 7.41 7.67 13.80
C ALA A 159 8.87 7.94 13.44
N LEU A 160 9.82 7.26 14.09
CA LEU A 160 11.25 7.39 13.80
C LEU A 160 11.58 6.88 12.38
N MET A 161 10.99 5.75 11.97
CA MET A 161 11.17 5.22 10.61
C MET A 161 10.59 6.18 9.55
N LEU A 162 9.39 6.72 9.79
CA LEU A 162 8.74 7.68 8.89
C LEU A 162 9.54 8.97 8.78
N ALA A 163 10.04 9.49 9.89
CA ALA A 163 10.93 10.64 9.91
C ALA A 163 12.22 10.37 9.11
N GLY A 164 12.86 9.22 9.34
CA GLY A 164 14.03 8.79 8.58
C GLY A 164 13.75 8.70 7.08
N PHE A 165 12.61 8.12 6.68
CA PHE A 165 12.19 8.03 5.29
C PHE A 165 11.93 9.41 4.66
N TYR A 166 11.28 10.31 5.40
CA TYR A 166 11.11 11.70 4.96
C TYR A 166 12.44 12.42 4.79
N PHE A 167 13.36 12.32 5.76
CA PHE A 167 14.69 12.94 5.67
C PHE A 167 15.52 12.39 4.51
N ALA A 168 15.41 11.10 4.22
CA ALA A 168 16.08 10.48 3.06
C ALA A 168 15.63 11.08 1.72
N GLN A 169 14.42 11.64 1.63
CA GLN A 169 13.90 12.32 0.44
C GLN A 169 14.35 13.78 0.30
N ARG A 170 15.05 14.31 1.29
CA ARG A 170 15.59 15.68 1.28
C ARG A 170 17.00 15.72 0.70
N GLN A 171 17.53 16.93 0.49
CA GLN A 171 18.86 17.15 -0.09
C GLN A 171 19.99 16.40 0.62
N GLY A 172 19.88 16.20 1.94
CA GLY A 172 20.85 15.39 2.70
C GLY A 172 20.90 13.95 2.23
N GLY A 173 19.73 13.32 2.03
CA GLY A 173 19.64 11.95 1.50
C GLY A 173 20.15 11.85 0.07
N GLN A 174 19.90 12.87 -0.76
CA GLN A 174 20.48 12.94 -2.11
C GLN A 174 22.01 12.87 -2.08
N ARG A 175 22.65 13.67 -1.21
CA ARG A 175 24.12 13.68 -1.08
C ARG A 175 24.65 12.32 -0.62
N ILE A 176 24.01 11.69 0.35
CA ILE A 176 24.37 10.36 0.84
C ILE A 176 24.25 9.34 -0.29
N LEU A 177 23.12 9.31 -1.02
CA LEU A 177 22.89 8.39 -2.11
C LEU A 177 23.88 8.60 -3.27
N GLN A 178 24.16 9.85 -3.63
CA GLN A 178 25.18 10.18 -4.62
C GLN A 178 26.58 9.71 -4.17
N TRP A 179 26.94 9.89 -2.90
CA TRP A 179 28.18 9.43 -2.34
C TRP A 179 28.29 7.90 -2.37
N ILE A 180 27.25 7.16 -2.00
CA ILE A 180 27.21 5.69 -2.10
C ILE A 180 27.41 5.24 -3.54
N VAL A 181 26.66 5.83 -4.48
CA VAL A 181 26.74 5.48 -5.90
C VAL A 181 28.10 5.79 -6.47
N SER A 182 28.72 6.92 -6.13
CA SER A 182 30.08 7.26 -6.58
C SER A 182 31.16 6.30 -6.07
N ARG A 183 30.90 5.62 -4.94
CA ARG A 183 31.81 4.60 -4.40
C ARG A 183 31.62 3.22 -5.00
N LEU A 184 30.41 2.90 -5.48
CA LEU A 184 30.03 1.55 -5.91
C LEU A 184 29.87 1.44 -7.44
N ALA A 185 29.58 2.52 -8.14
CA ALA A 185 29.28 2.52 -9.56
C ALA A 185 30.54 2.87 -10.39
N GLY A 186 31.04 1.92 -11.17
CA GLY A 186 32.09 2.16 -12.16
C GLY A 186 31.64 3.03 -13.34
N ALA A 187 32.07 2.75 -14.57
CA ALA A 187 31.87 3.54 -15.78
C ALA A 187 30.43 3.98 -16.16
N ARG A 188 29.39 3.55 -15.41
CA ARG A 188 27.98 3.97 -15.57
C ARG A 188 27.57 5.12 -14.66
N GLU A 189 28.47 5.64 -13.86
CA GLU A 189 28.23 6.62 -12.77
C GLU A 189 27.44 7.85 -13.22
N TRP A 190 27.85 8.52 -14.30
CA TRP A 190 27.24 9.77 -14.76
C TRP A 190 25.75 9.67 -15.12
N ARG A 191 25.30 8.54 -15.72
CA ARG A 191 23.89 8.34 -16.03
C ARG A 191 23.04 8.10 -14.79
N VAL A 192 23.58 7.37 -13.81
CA VAL A 192 22.90 7.09 -12.55
C VAL A 192 22.78 8.35 -11.71
N LEU A 193 23.87 9.13 -11.60
CA LEU A 193 23.87 10.39 -10.86
C LEU A 193 22.91 11.43 -11.46
N GLY A 194 22.85 11.54 -12.81
CA GLY A 194 21.88 12.39 -13.50
C GLY A 194 20.42 11.96 -13.23
N THR A 195 20.15 10.66 -13.19
CA THR A 195 18.81 10.13 -12.87
C THR A 195 18.43 10.43 -11.42
N ILE A 196 19.34 10.27 -10.47
CA ILE A 196 19.12 10.62 -9.05
C ILE A 196 18.79 12.12 -8.93
N GLY A 197 19.59 12.99 -9.56
CA GLY A 197 19.35 14.44 -9.54
C GLY A 197 17.95 14.80 -10.07
N ALA A 198 17.53 14.18 -11.18
CA ALA A 198 16.21 14.40 -11.77
C ALA A 198 15.07 13.92 -10.85
N VAL A 199 15.23 12.79 -10.15
CA VAL A 199 14.23 12.31 -9.16
C VAL A 199 14.10 13.31 -8.02
N TYR A 200 15.22 13.74 -7.41
CA TYR A 200 15.19 14.72 -6.30
C TYR A 200 14.65 16.08 -6.71
N HIS A 201 14.91 16.53 -7.93
CA HIS A 201 14.28 17.74 -8.48
C HIS A 201 12.75 17.59 -8.51
N ASN A 202 12.23 16.47 -9.03
CA ASN A 202 10.79 16.21 -9.08
C ASN A 202 10.18 16.04 -7.67
N LEU A 203 10.88 15.42 -6.71
CA LEU A 203 10.47 15.40 -5.31
C LEU A 203 10.25 16.82 -4.78
N GLY A 204 11.23 17.72 -5.01
CA GLY A 204 11.11 19.13 -4.64
C GLY A 204 9.89 19.81 -5.27
N THR A 205 9.62 19.55 -6.55
CA THR A 205 8.47 20.09 -7.27
C THR A 205 7.14 19.61 -6.67
N ILE A 206 7.02 18.31 -6.36
CA ILE A 206 5.81 17.75 -5.76
C ILE A 206 5.59 18.33 -4.36
N TYR A 207 6.64 18.43 -3.53
CA TYR A 207 6.53 19.03 -2.19
C TYR A 207 6.22 20.52 -2.21
N ALA A 208 6.66 21.25 -3.23
CA ALA A 208 6.33 22.67 -3.39
C ALA A 208 4.84 22.90 -3.72
N ALA A 209 4.18 21.92 -4.33
CA ALA A 209 2.75 21.95 -4.65
C ALA A 209 1.88 21.62 -3.42
N ARG A 210 1.97 22.48 -2.36
CA ARG A 210 1.39 22.23 -1.03
C ARG A 210 -0.08 21.82 -1.04
N TRP A 211 -0.90 22.40 -1.90
CA TRP A 211 -2.33 22.08 -1.99
C TRP A 211 -2.58 20.68 -2.55
N SER A 212 -1.84 20.28 -3.58
CA SER A 212 -1.88 18.92 -4.12
C SER A 212 -1.42 17.89 -3.09
N PHE A 213 -0.36 18.23 -2.33
CA PHE A 213 0.14 17.38 -1.26
C PHE A 213 -0.90 17.20 -0.14
N ILE A 214 -1.51 18.30 0.34
CA ILE A 214 -2.56 18.27 1.38
C ILE A 214 -3.77 17.50 0.86
N ALA A 215 -4.25 17.79 -0.35
CA ALA A 215 -5.39 17.09 -0.94
C ALA A 215 -5.14 15.58 -1.05
N SER A 216 -3.96 15.17 -1.52
CA SER A 216 -3.55 13.76 -1.55
C SER A 216 -3.57 13.14 -0.15
N SER A 217 -3.02 13.83 0.85
CA SER A 217 -3.00 13.36 2.25
C SER A 217 -4.41 13.17 2.82
N VAL A 218 -5.31 14.11 2.56
CA VAL A 218 -6.73 14.00 2.99
C VAL A 218 -7.41 12.82 2.31
N VAL A 219 -7.18 12.63 1.01
CA VAL A 219 -7.76 11.51 0.25
C VAL A 219 -7.25 10.17 0.78
N HIS A 220 -5.94 10.04 1.06
CA HIS A 220 -5.41 8.82 1.66
C HIS A 220 -5.97 8.56 3.07
N MET A 221 -6.10 9.60 3.90
CA MET A 221 -6.73 9.47 5.22
C MET A 221 -8.18 9.00 5.12
N ALA A 222 -8.95 9.58 4.17
CA ALA A 222 -10.32 9.14 3.93
C ALA A 222 -10.38 7.66 3.51
N GLY A 223 -9.42 7.19 2.69
CA GLY A 223 -9.30 5.78 2.32
C GLY A 223 -9.08 4.87 3.53
N TRP A 224 -8.20 5.26 4.47
CA TRP A 224 -7.97 4.51 5.71
C TRP A 224 -9.22 4.45 6.60
N ILE A 225 -9.95 5.56 6.75
CA ILE A 225 -11.19 5.60 7.54
C ILE A 225 -12.26 4.71 6.90
N VAL A 226 -12.43 4.78 5.57
CA VAL A 226 -13.38 3.93 4.82
C VAL A 226 -13.01 2.44 4.99
N GLY A 227 -11.72 2.11 5.07
CA GLY A 227 -11.26 0.74 5.32
C GLY A 227 -11.79 0.12 6.62
N ALA A 228 -12.01 0.92 7.67
CA ALA A 228 -12.59 0.44 8.93
C ALA A 228 -14.02 -0.13 8.76
N ALA A 229 -14.73 0.26 7.70
CA ALA A 229 -16.03 -0.32 7.38
C ALA A 229 -15.96 -1.82 7.10
N GLU A 230 -14.81 -2.36 6.65
CA GLU A 230 -14.66 -3.81 6.45
C GLU A 230 -14.84 -4.57 7.75
N VAL A 231 -14.20 -4.11 8.83
CA VAL A 231 -14.32 -4.71 10.17
C VAL A 231 -15.77 -4.62 10.65
N TRP A 232 -16.36 -3.44 10.55
CA TRP A 232 -17.72 -3.20 10.99
C TRP A 232 -18.74 -4.09 10.25
N ILE A 233 -18.62 -4.21 8.92
CA ILE A 233 -19.48 -5.06 8.08
C ILE A 233 -19.35 -6.53 8.51
N VAL A 234 -18.13 -7.04 8.62
CA VAL A 234 -17.89 -8.44 8.92
C VAL A 234 -18.53 -8.83 10.26
N PHE A 235 -18.31 -8.06 11.33
CA PHE A 235 -18.88 -8.36 12.63
C PHE A 235 -20.39 -8.15 12.70
N ALA A 236 -20.93 -7.17 11.97
CA ALA A 236 -22.37 -7.00 11.85
C ALA A 236 -23.05 -8.22 11.22
N PHE A 237 -22.46 -8.81 10.18
CA PHE A 237 -22.97 -10.01 9.53
C PHE A 237 -22.73 -11.30 10.35
N MET A 238 -21.68 -11.35 11.17
CA MET A 238 -21.46 -12.45 12.10
C MET A 238 -22.46 -12.46 13.29
N GLY A 239 -23.27 -11.40 13.44
CA GLY A 239 -24.21 -11.27 14.55
C GLY A 239 -23.53 -10.77 15.85
N HIS A 240 -22.32 -10.27 15.76
CA HIS A 240 -21.55 -9.69 16.87
C HIS A 240 -21.19 -8.22 16.54
N PRO A 241 -22.19 -7.31 16.52
CA PRO A 241 -21.97 -5.95 16.06
C PRO A 241 -20.98 -5.20 16.98
N VAL A 242 -19.94 -4.64 16.37
CA VAL A 242 -18.99 -3.77 17.04
C VAL A 242 -19.32 -2.31 16.81
N SER A 243 -18.95 -1.44 17.72
CA SER A 243 -19.05 0.01 17.52
C SER A 243 -18.08 0.49 16.45
N ILE A 244 -18.35 1.67 15.88
CA ILE A 244 -17.43 2.31 14.93
C ILE A 244 -16.06 2.56 15.57
N ALA A 245 -16.03 2.89 16.87
CA ALA A 245 -14.78 3.11 17.61
C ALA A 245 -13.94 1.84 17.69
N GLU A 246 -14.54 0.69 18.06
CA GLU A 246 -13.86 -0.61 18.07
C GLU A 246 -13.38 -1.02 16.67
N ALA A 247 -14.20 -0.82 15.63
CA ALA A 247 -13.81 -1.10 14.27
C ALA A 247 -12.58 -0.27 13.82
N ILE A 248 -12.53 1.03 14.20
CA ILE A 248 -11.38 1.90 13.93
C ILE A 248 -10.14 1.40 14.68
N VAL A 249 -10.25 1.01 15.96
CA VAL A 249 -9.12 0.47 16.72
C VAL A 249 -8.58 -0.79 16.08
N ILE A 250 -9.45 -1.76 15.79
CA ILE A 250 -9.06 -3.05 15.19
C ILE A 250 -8.38 -2.81 13.84
N GLU A 251 -9.00 -2.03 12.95
CA GLU A 251 -8.48 -1.79 11.61
C GLU A 251 -7.14 -1.05 11.64
N SER A 252 -7.06 0.05 12.40
CA SER A 252 -5.90 0.93 12.39
C SER A 252 -4.66 0.28 13.01
N LEU A 253 -4.81 -0.41 14.14
CA LEU A 253 -3.70 -1.07 14.81
C LEU A 253 -3.29 -2.37 14.10
N MET A 254 -4.24 -3.12 13.52
CA MET A 254 -3.93 -4.25 12.63
C MET A 254 -3.06 -3.80 11.45
N HIS A 255 -3.40 -2.69 10.81
CA HIS A 255 -2.59 -2.15 9.71
C HIS A 255 -1.21 -1.65 10.17
N ALA A 256 -1.09 -1.12 11.39
CA ALA A 256 0.22 -0.78 11.96
C ALA A 256 1.12 -2.02 12.08
N VAL A 257 0.59 -3.15 12.58
CA VAL A 257 1.31 -4.44 12.65
C VAL A 257 1.63 -4.96 11.25
N ARG A 258 0.69 -4.89 10.31
CA ARG A 258 0.90 -5.28 8.90
C ARG A 258 2.02 -4.46 8.25
N GLY A 259 2.06 -3.15 8.52
CA GLY A 259 3.12 -2.26 8.04
C GLY A 259 4.48 -2.57 8.67
N ALA A 260 4.55 -2.92 9.94
CA ALA A 260 5.78 -3.37 10.60
C ALA A 260 6.28 -4.70 10.03
N ALA A 261 5.37 -5.58 9.64
CA ALA A 261 5.66 -6.88 9.00
C ALA A 261 5.87 -6.79 7.48
N PHE A 262 6.26 -5.63 6.94
CA PHE A 262 6.37 -5.37 5.49
C PHE A 262 7.26 -6.38 4.73
N ALA A 263 8.26 -6.95 5.40
CA ALA A 263 9.14 -7.95 4.81
C ALA A 263 8.49 -9.34 4.66
N VAL A 264 7.39 -9.59 5.38
CA VAL A 264 6.63 -10.83 5.29
C VAL A 264 5.59 -10.70 4.17
N PRO A 265 5.62 -11.56 3.15
CA PRO A 265 4.68 -11.49 2.03
C PRO A 265 3.23 -11.53 2.52
N GLY A 266 2.42 -10.52 2.16
CA GLY A 266 1.05 -10.38 2.60
C GLY A 266 0.86 -10.25 4.12
N ALA A 267 1.94 -9.99 4.89
CA ALA A 267 1.96 -9.98 6.36
C ALA A 267 1.31 -11.24 6.97
N LEU A 268 1.51 -12.40 6.31
CA LEU A 268 0.93 -13.69 6.71
C LEU A 268 1.35 -14.05 8.14
N GLY A 269 0.39 -14.43 8.98
CA GLY A 269 0.58 -14.73 10.40
C GLY A 269 0.61 -13.50 11.31
N ALA A 270 1.25 -12.40 10.88
CA ALA A 270 1.28 -11.16 11.66
C ALA A 270 -0.11 -10.50 11.74
N GLN A 271 -0.83 -10.44 10.62
CA GLN A 271 -2.19 -9.93 10.56
C GLN A 271 -3.14 -10.75 11.43
N GLU A 272 -3.08 -12.08 11.33
CA GLU A 272 -3.92 -13.00 12.09
C GLU A 272 -3.67 -12.87 13.59
N GLY A 273 -2.40 -12.87 14.00
CA GLY A 273 -2.02 -12.69 15.41
C GLY A 273 -2.47 -11.33 15.96
N ALA A 274 -2.28 -10.26 15.17
CA ALA A 274 -2.77 -8.93 15.56
C ALA A 274 -4.29 -8.90 15.74
N LEU A 275 -5.05 -9.46 14.79
CA LEU A 275 -6.52 -9.50 14.89
C LEU A 275 -7.00 -10.30 16.09
N VAL A 276 -6.39 -11.44 16.39
CA VAL A 276 -6.75 -12.23 17.59
C VAL A 276 -6.53 -11.41 18.86
N LEU A 277 -5.40 -10.71 18.98
CA LEU A 277 -5.10 -9.88 20.16
C LEU A 277 -6.01 -8.64 20.26
N LEU A 278 -6.23 -7.95 19.16
CA LEU A 278 -7.05 -6.74 19.12
C LEU A 278 -8.54 -7.07 19.39
N CYS A 279 -9.05 -8.14 18.81
CA CYS A 279 -10.42 -8.59 19.02
C CYS A 279 -10.63 -9.08 20.47
N ALA A 280 -9.64 -9.76 21.07
CA ALA A 280 -9.71 -10.20 22.45
C ALA A 280 -9.87 -9.03 23.44
N ALA A 281 -9.26 -7.85 23.17
CA ALA A 281 -9.43 -6.64 23.98
C ALA A 281 -10.88 -6.15 24.05
N PHE A 282 -11.73 -6.55 23.10
CA PHE A 282 -13.17 -6.23 23.04
C PHE A 282 -14.06 -7.45 23.31
N GLY A 283 -13.50 -8.54 23.86
CA GLY A 283 -14.25 -9.76 24.18
C GLY A 283 -14.70 -10.55 22.94
N ILE A 284 -14.17 -10.26 21.77
CA ILE A 284 -14.48 -10.98 20.53
C ILE A 284 -13.66 -12.27 20.48
N PRO A 285 -14.31 -13.43 20.24
CA PRO A 285 -13.63 -14.72 20.31
C PRO A 285 -12.65 -14.94 19.16
N PRO A 286 -11.56 -15.71 19.38
CA PRO A 286 -10.50 -15.91 18.38
C PRO A 286 -10.98 -16.45 17.02
N GLN A 287 -12.00 -17.29 16.99
CA GLN A 287 -12.56 -17.85 15.75
C GLN A 287 -13.16 -16.75 14.85
N GLU A 288 -13.79 -15.73 15.43
CA GLU A 288 -14.34 -14.61 14.68
C GLU A 288 -13.23 -13.66 14.18
N ALA A 289 -12.19 -13.45 14.99
CA ALA A 289 -11.01 -12.69 14.57
C ALA A 289 -10.29 -13.34 13.38
N ILE A 290 -10.16 -14.69 13.39
CA ILE A 290 -9.60 -15.44 12.26
C ILE A 290 -10.52 -15.38 11.04
N ALA A 291 -11.83 -15.50 11.24
CA ALA A 291 -12.80 -15.37 10.17
C ALA A 291 -12.73 -13.98 9.52
N LEU A 292 -12.62 -12.90 10.31
CA LEU A 292 -12.37 -11.55 9.78
C LEU A 292 -11.12 -11.52 8.91
N SER A 293 -10.00 -12.10 9.36
CA SER A 293 -8.78 -12.15 8.54
C SER A 293 -9.00 -12.89 7.23
N LEU A 294 -9.66 -14.04 7.25
CA LEU A 294 -9.93 -14.83 6.03
C LEU A 294 -10.82 -14.07 5.05
N VAL A 295 -11.84 -13.36 5.53
CA VAL A 295 -12.71 -12.52 4.70
C VAL A 295 -11.91 -11.37 4.08
N LYS A 296 -11.04 -10.70 4.84
CA LYS A 296 -10.16 -9.64 4.33
C LYS A 296 -9.21 -10.19 3.26
N ARG A 297 -8.65 -11.40 3.44
CA ARG A 297 -7.82 -12.06 2.42
C ARG A 297 -8.60 -12.44 1.17
N ALA A 298 -9.84 -12.90 1.32
CA ALA A 298 -10.71 -13.14 0.18
C ALA A 298 -10.96 -11.86 -0.63
N ALA A 299 -11.15 -10.72 0.06
CA ALA A 299 -11.26 -9.43 -0.60
C ALA A 299 -9.95 -8.98 -1.27
N ASP A 300 -8.80 -9.20 -0.62
CA ASP A 300 -7.47 -8.96 -1.21
C ASP A 300 -7.28 -9.78 -2.52
N LEU A 301 -7.70 -11.04 -2.53
CA LEU A 301 -7.67 -11.89 -3.73
C LEU A 301 -8.66 -11.41 -4.81
N ALA A 302 -9.89 -11.09 -4.41
CA ALA A 302 -10.94 -10.65 -5.34
C ALA A 302 -10.56 -9.35 -6.06
N VAL A 303 -9.85 -8.44 -5.40
CA VAL A 303 -9.37 -7.18 -5.98
C VAL A 303 -8.00 -7.36 -6.65
N GLY A 304 -7.12 -8.16 -6.08
CA GLY A 304 -5.75 -8.34 -6.56
C GLY A 304 -5.66 -9.20 -7.82
N VAL A 305 -6.43 -10.29 -7.95
CA VAL A 305 -6.36 -11.15 -9.14
C VAL A 305 -6.69 -10.39 -10.43
N PRO A 306 -7.77 -9.59 -10.51
CA PRO A 306 -8.01 -8.71 -11.66
C PRO A 306 -6.86 -7.73 -11.91
N GLY A 307 -6.22 -7.21 -10.87
CA GLY A 307 -5.05 -6.33 -10.98
C GLY A 307 -3.85 -7.02 -11.64
N LEU A 308 -3.55 -8.27 -11.25
CA LEU A 308 -2.49 -9.06 -11.89
C LEU A 308 -2.81 -9.41 -13.34
N VAL A 309 -4.07 -9.77 -13.65
CA VAL A 309 -4.51 -10.02 -15.02
C VAL A 309 -4.36 -8.74 -15.85
N GLY A 310 -4.78 -7.59 -15.34
CA GLY A 310 -4.60 -6.31 -16.00
C GLY A 310 -3.13 -5.98 -16.26
N TRP A 311 -2.23 -6.29 -15.31
CA TRP A 311 -0.79 -6.15 -15.53
C TRP A 311 -0.29 -7.04 -16.66
N GLN A 312 -0.66 -8.33 -16.67
CA GLN A 312 -0.28 -9.24 -17.74
C GLN A 312 -0.78 -8.76 -19.11
N MET A 313 -2.01 -8.27 -19.21
CA MET A 313 -2.55 -7.72 -20.45
C MET A 313 -1.76 -6.49 -20.93
N LEU A 314 -1.36 -5.60 -20.01
CA LEU A 314 -0.52 -4.44 -20.33
C LEU A 314 0.89 -4.85 -20.82
N GLU A 315 1.50 -5.86 -20.20
CA GLU A 315 2.79 -6.39 -20.65
C GLU A 315 2.67 -7.09 -22.01
N TRP A 316 1.66 -7.93 -22.21
CA TRP A 316 1.42 -8.60 -23.51
C TRP A 316 1.15 -7.60 -24.63
N GLY A 317 0.39 -6.52 -24.35
CA GLY A 317 0.16 -5.45 -25.33
C GLY A 317 1.46 -4.75 -25.78
N ARG A 318 2.50 -4.73 -24.96
CA ARG A 318 3.82 -4.18 -25.32
C ARG A 318 4.60 -5.06 -26.29
N PHE A 319 4.33 -6.38 -26.30
CA PHE A 319 4.95 -7.33 -27.24
C PHE A 319 4.21 -7.41 -28.58
N LEU A 320 2.96 -6.91 -28.69
CA LEU A 320 2.22 -6.85 -29.93
C LEU A 320 2.64 -5.62 -30.76
N PRO A 321 2.95 -5.76 -32.06
CA PRO A 321 3.48 -4.66 -32.90
C PRO A 321 2.57 -3.44 -33.02
N SER A 322 1.28 -3.56 -32.74
CA SER A 322 0.25 -2.50 -32.84
C SER A 322 0.33 -1.42 -31.76
N TRP A 323 1.08 -1.62 -30.68
CA TRP A 323 1.23 -0.68 -29.58
C TRP A 323 2.54 0.13 -29.60
N ARG A 324 3.29 0.08 -30.71
CA ARG A 324 4.39 1.02 -30.88
C ARG A 324 3.81 2.42 -30.85
N ALA A 325 4.14 3.16 -29.80
CA ALA A 325 3.84 4.57 -29.66
C ALA A 325 3.99 5.27 -31.01
N ARG A 326 3.01 6.08 -31.42
CA ARG A 326 3.23 7.06 -32.49
C ARG A 326 4.53 7.79 -32.14
N PRO A 327 5.52 7.82 -33.04
CA PRO A 327 6.73 8.59 -32.77
C PRO A 327 6.28 10.01 -32.40
N ALA A 328 6.88 10.55 -31.34
CA ALA A 328 6.66 11.95 -31.00
C ALA A 328 6.83 12.79 -32.28
N PRO A 329 5.97 13.80 -32.55
CA PRO A 329 6.12 14.64 -33.69
C PRO A 329 7.55 15.17 -33.66
N ASN A 330 8.27 14.97 -34.80
CA ASN A 330 9.64 15.38 -34.96
C ASN A 330 9.73 16.87 -34.58
N PRO A 331 10.67 17.29 -33.73
CA PRO A 331 10.87 18.70 -33.48
C PRO A 331 11.17 19.33 -34.86
N ILE A 332 10.39 20.35 -35.18
CA ILE A 332 10.34 21.13 -36.43
C ILE A 332 11.72 21.18 -37.05
N ASP A 333 11.85 20.61 -38.28
CA ASP A 333 13.06 20.76 -39.10
C ASP A 333 13.27 22.25 -39.38
N PRO A 334 14.37 22.87 -38.92
CA PRO A 334 14.62 24.30 -39.14
C PRO A 334 14.71 24.70 -40.62
N ARG A 335 14.78 23.74 -41.55
CA ARG A 335 14.90 23.95 -42.99
C ARG A 335 13.59 24.18 -43.74
N SER A 336 12.42 24.02 -43.05
CA SER A 336 11.11 24.24 -43.68
C SER A 336 10.61 25.68 -43.61
N GLN A 337 11.37 26.63 -43.05
CA GLN A 337 11.02 28.06 -42.99
C GLN A 337 11.72 28.95 -44.03
N ILE A 338 12.38 28.37 -45.00
CA ILE A 338 12.97 29.14 -46.11
C ILE A 338 12.35 28.63 -47.42
N ARG A 339 11.14 29.07 -47.69
CA ARG A 339 10.58 29.30 -49.05
C ARG A 339 9.38 30.25 -48.93
#